data_6c136a79587f37a139947f08835573cb
#
_entry.id   6c136a79587f37a139947f08835573cb
#
_cell.length_a   1.000
_cell.length_b   1.000
_cell.length_c   1.000
_cell.angle_alpha   90.00
_cell.angle_beta   90.00
_cell.angle_gamma   90.00
#
_symmetry.space_group_name_H-M   'P 1'
#
loop_
_entity.id
_entity.type
_entity.pdbx_description
1 polymer ?
#
loop_
_entity_poly.entity_id
_entity_poly.type
_entity_poly.pdbx_seq_one_letter_code
_entity_poly.pdbx_strand_id
1 'polypeptide(L)'
;RPGFDQIAQGMGGLMSITGAPGEGPMRVGIPVADLTAGLFCAMGIQTALLEREKSGLGQWVNTSLLQAQIFMLDFQAARWLSENHVAGQAGNNHPTSVPTGVFKTSDGSINLAVAGETIWKRFVEAVDKGGWLEMDEFKNAKERLKNRDYLNKLITEVTITKTSDEWVEKLEKVGVPCG
;
A
#
# COMPACT_ATOMS: atom_id res chain seq x y z
N ARG A 1 6.34 26.18 -13.59
CA ARG A 1 7.45 25.43 -14.23
C ARG A 1 6.89 24.47 -15.24
N PRO A 2 7.59 24.21 -16.36
CA PRO A 2 7.28 23.07 -17.20
C PRO A 2 7.35 21.79 -16.37
N GLY A 3 6.41 20.90 -16.55
CA GLY A 3 6.34 19.68 -15.77
C GLY A 3 5.69 18.56 -16.56
N PHE A 4 6.19 17.36 -16.30
CA PHE A 4 5.61 16.11 -16.73
C PHE A 4 5.41 15.23 -15.49
N ASP A 5 4.66 14.16 -15.63
CA ASP A 5 4.42 13.15 -14.60
C ASP A 5 5.68 12.81 -13.77
N GLN A 6 6.78 12.46 -14.46
CA GLN A 6 8.05 12.09 -13.81
C GLN A 6 8.56 13.18 -12.86
N ILE A 7 8.45 14.44 -13.25
CA ILE A 7 8.90 15.59 -12.45
C ILE A 7 7.98 15.77 -11.22
N ALA A 8 6.66 15.65 -11.44
CA ALA A 8 5.69 15.74 -10.35
C ALA A 8 5.86 14.61 -9.32
N GLN A 9 6.09 13.38 -9.77
CA GLN A 9 6.37 12.24 -8.87
C GLN A 9 7.61 12.49 -8.00
N GLY A 10 8.70 13.02 -8.58
CA GLY A 10 9.92 13.36 -7.85
C GLY A 10 9.73 14.50 -6.86
N MET A 11 9.18 15.63 -7.33
CA MET A 11 8.98 16.84 -6.52
C MET A 11 7.96 16.63 -5.39
N GLY A 12 6.94 15.83 -5.63
CA GLY A 12 5.85 15.58 -4.67
C GLY A 12 6.14 14.47 -3.66
N GLY A 13 7.33 13.85 -3.70
CA GLY A 13 7.73 12.86 -2.70
C GLY A 13 7.30 11.42 -2.97
N LEU A 14 6.50 11.14 -4.01
CA LEU A 14 6.04 9.77 -4.29
C LEU A 14 7.20 8.82 -4.58
N MET A 15 8.22 9.29 -5.30
CA MET A 15 9.39 8.48 -5.61
C MET A 15 10.22 8.12 -4.37
N SER A 16 10.21 8.94 -3.33
CA SER A 16 10.98 8.71 -2.10
C SER A 16 10.39 7.59 -1.24
N ILE A 17 9.11 7.29 -1.41
CA ILE A 17 8.40 6.22 -0.67
C ILE A 17 8.16 4.96 -1.52
N THR A 18 8.48 5.02 -2.83
CA THR A 18 8.29 3.91 -3.78
C THR A 18 9.59 3.19 -4.04
N GLY A 19 9.56 1.87 -3.99
CA GLY A 19 10.70 1.00 -4.29
C GLY A 19 11.27 0.26 -3.08
N ALA A 20 12.33 -0.50 -3.31
CA ALA A 20 13.01 -1.26 -2.29
C ALA A 20 13.87 -0.34 -1.39
N PRO A 21 13.95 -0.61 -0.08
CA PRO A 21 14.79 0.16 0.84
C PRO A 21 16.25 0.19 0.39
N GLY A 22 16.83 1.40 0.30
CA GLY A 22 18.23 1.60 -0.06
C GLY A 22 18.53 1.69 -1.57
N GLU A 23 17.56 1.42 -2.44
CA GLU A 23 17.74 1.48 -3.90
C GLU A 23 17.58 2.91 -4.49
N GLY A 24 17.30 3.90 -3.64
CA GLY A 24 17.05 5.27 -4.06
C GLY A 24 15.62 5.51 -4.57
N PRO A 25 15.29 6.77 -4.92
CA PRO A 25 13.94 7.11 -5.37
C PRO A 25 13.53 6.36 -6.63
N MET A 26 12.32 5.79 -6.65
CA MET A 26 11.81 4.99 -7.76
C MET A 26 10.45 5.52 -8.23
N ARG A 27 10.28 5.64 -9.56
CA ARG A 27 9.00 6.08 -10.11
C ARG A 27 7.95 4.96 -10.08
N VAL A 28 6.69 5.34 -9.98
CA VAL A 28 5.57 4.44 -10.26
C VAL A 28 5.50 4.13 -11.76
N GLY A 29 5.21 2.90 -12.13
CA GLY A 29 5.28 2.41 -13.51
C GLY A 29 4.34 3.08 -14.52
N ILE A 30 3.31 3.79 -14.06
CA ILE A 30 2.34 4.53 -14.87
C ILE A 30 2.43 6.04 -14.60
N PRO A 31 1.89 6.91 -15.47
CA PRO A 31 1.88 8.36 -15.27
C PRO A 31 0.82 8.76 -14.24
N VAL A 32 1.04 8.39 -12.98
CA VAL A 32 0.06 8.51 -11.89
C VAL A 32 -0.32 9.96 -11.57
N ALA A 33 0.61 10.90 -11.71
CA ALA A 33 0.34 12.32 -11.48
C ALA A 33 -0.57 12.90 -12.57
N ASP A 34 -0.34 12.55 -13.84
CA ASP A 34 -1.19 12.95 -14.96
C ASP A 34 -2.60 12.39 -14.83
N LEU A 35 -2.70 11.07 -14.57
CA LEU A 35 -3.99 10.38 -14.42
C LEU A 35 -4.80 10.98 -13.25
N THR A 36 -4.16 11.20 -12.12
CA THR A 36 -4.83 11.72 -10.93
C THR A 36 -5.26 13.18 -11.11
N ALA A 37 -4.43 14.01 -11.75
CA ALA A 37 -4.80 15.39 -12.09
C ALA A 37 -6.00 15.43 -13.04
N GLY A 38 -6.05 14.53 -14.03
CA GLY A 38 -7.20 14.39 -14.94
C GLY A 38 -8.48 14.00 -14.19
N LEU A 39 -8.40 13.06 -13.28
CA LEU A 39 -9.54 12.62 -12.44
C LEU A 39 -10.04 13.77 -11.54
N PHE A 40 -9.15 14.48 -10.85
CA PHE A 40 -9.55 15.61 -10.01
C PHE A 40 -10.13 16.77 -10.83
N CYS A 41 -9.58 17.04 -12.03
CA CYS A 41 -10.15 18.01 -12.93
C CYS A 41 -11.58 17.65 -13.34
N ALA A 42 -11.81 16.41 -13.74
CA ALA A 42 -13.14 15.93 -14.12
C ALA A 42 -14.15 16.01 -12.94
N MET A 43 -13.74 15.60 -11.73
CA MET A 43 -14.57 15.73 -10.53
C MET A 43 -14.87 17.20 -10.19
N GLY A 44 -13.87 18.06 -10.30
CA GLY A 44 -14.05 19.51 -10.09
C GLY A 44 -15.03 20.14 -11.08
N ILE A 45 -14.94 19.77 -12.36
CA ILE A 45 -15.86 20.22 -13.41
C ILE A 45 -17.30 19.76 -13.10
N GLN A 46 -17.48 18.48 -12.73
CA GLN A 46 -18.80 17.95 -12.38
C GLN A 46 -19.38 18.69 -11.16
N THR A 47 -18.57 18.95 -10.14
CA THR A 47 -18.97 19.69 -8.94
C THR A 47 -19.38 21.13 -9.31
N ALA A 48 -18.60 21.80 -10.17
CA ALA A 48 -18.89 23.14 -10.64
C ALA A 48 -20.20 23.22 -11.46
N LEU A 49 -20.48 22.20 -12.27
CA LEU A 49 -21.74 22.10 -13.03
C LEU A 49 -22.93 21.88 -12.10
N LEU A 50 -22.81 21.02 -11.08
CA LEU A 50 -23.87 20.82 -10.07
C LEU A 50 -24.15 22.10 -9.26
N GLU A 51 -23.11 22.83 -8.91
CA GLU A 51 -23.26 24.13 -8.23
C GLU A 51 -23.95 25.17 -9.13
N ARG A 52 -23.58 25.21 -10.40
CA ARG A 52 -24.16 26.11 -11.39
C ARG A 52 -25.68 25.93 -11.55
N GLU A 53 -26.21 24.72 -11.42
CA GLU A 53 -27.67 24.48 -11.46
C GLU A 53 -28.42 25.19 -10.34
N LYS A 54 -27.73 25.52 -9.24
CA LYS A 54 -28.32 26.27 -8.10
C LYS A 54 -28.06 27.78 -8.20
N SER A 55 -26.83 28.18 -8.48
CA SER A 55 -26.40 29.58 -8.47
C SER A 55 -26.60 30.28 -9.81
N GLY A 56 -26.65 29.56 -10.93
CA GLY A 56 -26.61 30.08 -12.26
C GLY A 56 -25.22 30.59 -12.71
N LEU A 57 -24.20 30.49 -11.87
CA LEU A 57 -22.87 31.03 -12.10
C LEU A 57 -21.86 29.92 -12.45
N GLY A 58 -21.02 30.19 -13.43
CA GLY A 58 -19.85 29.36 -13.72
C GLY A 58 -18.69 29.69 -12.79
N GLN A 59 -17.73 28.76 -12.68
CA GLN A 59 -16.52 28.96 -11.89
C GLN A 59 -15.28 28.41 -12.58
N TRP A 60 -14.14 28.92 -12.19
CA TRP A 60 -12.85 28.41 -12.63
C TRP A 60 -12.48 27.14 -11.85
N VAL A 61 -12.23 26.07 -12.57
CA VAL A 61 -11.72 24.79 -11.99
C VAL A 61 -10.26 24.62 -12.41
N ASN A 62 -9.37 24.50 -11.46
CA ASN A 62 -7.97 24.22 -11.75
C ASN A 62 -7.44 23.08 -10.87
N THR A 63 -6.45 22.38 -11.38
CA THR A 63 -5.63 21.41 -10.66
C THR A 63 -4.22 21.45 -11.25
N SER A 64 -3.27 20.83 -10.57
CA SER A 64 -1.93 20.64 -11.12
C SER A 64 -1.45 19.21 -10.85
N LEU A 65 -0.50 18.73 -11.67
CA LEU A 65 0.12 17.42 -11.49
C LEU A 65 0.70 17.28 -10.09
N LEU A 66 1.38 18.30 -9.58
CA LEU A 66 2.01 18.29 -8.27
C LEU A 66 0.98 18.22 -7.13
N GLN A 67 -0.09 19.02 -7.18
CA GLN A 67 -1.16 18.98 -6.16
C GLN A 67 -1.84 17.62 -6.13
N ALA A 68 -2.21 17.10 -7.30
CA ALA A 68 -2.82 15.79 -7.43
C ALA A 68 -1.91 14.67 -6.89
N GLN A 69 -0.62 14.72 -7.21
CA GLN A 69 0.34 13.73 -6.75
C GLN A 69 0.59 13.82 -5.23
N ILE A 70 0.65 15.02 -4.62
CA ILE A 70 0.78 15.18 -3.17
C ILE A 70 -0.41 14.55 -2.44
N PHE A 71 -1.62 14.68 -2.98
CA PHE A 71 -2.79 13.99 -2.44
C PHE A 71 -2.62 12.47 -2.43
N MET A 72 -1.94 11.91 -3.45
CA MET A 72 -1.68 10.47 -3.56
C MET A 72 -0.69 9.93 -2.52
N LEU A 73 -0.03 10.79 -1.73
CA LEU A 73 0.76 10.33 -0.58
C LEU A 73 -0.12 9.79 0.55
N ASP A 74 -1.42 10.17 0.58
CA ASP A 74 -2.43 9.65 1.48
C ASP A 74 -1.95 9.60 2.95
N PHE A 75 -2.02 8.45 3.61
CA PHE A 75 -1.63 8.30 5.02
C PHE A 75 -0.15 8.61 5.30
N GLN A 76 0.74 8.55 4.31
CA GLN A 76 2.15 8.95 4.50
C GLN A 76 2.27 10.47 4.68
N ALA A 77 1.49 11.26 3.94
CA ALA A 77 1.38 12.70 4.19
C ALA A 77 0.76 13.00 5.56
N ALA A 78 -0.29 12.26 5.93
CA ALA A 78 -0.92 12.41 7.24
C ALA A 78 0.04 12.11 8.40
N ARG A 79 0.87 11.08 8.29
CA ARG A 79 1.91 10.75 9.28
C ARG A 79 2.95 11.86 9.42
N TRP A 80 3.37 12.46 8.30
CA TRP A 80 4.29 13.58 8.37
C TRP A 80 3.65 14.81 9.03
N LEU A 81 2.41 15.13 8.68
CA LEU A 81 1.69 16.28 9.22
C LEU A 81 1.37 16.15 10.72
N SER A 82 1.09 14.93 11.19
CA SER A 82 0.71 14.68 12.60
C SER A 82 1.88 14.31 13.51
N GLU A 83 2.89 13.62 12.98
CA GLU A 83 3.96 13.00 13.77
C GLU A 83 5.37 13.45 13.34
N ASN A 84 5.48 14.32 12.32
CA ASN A 84 6.75 14.66 11.66
C ASN A 84 7.53 13.42 11.17
N HIS A 85 6.83 12.32 10.91
CA HIS A 85 7.44 11.09 10.46
C HIS A 85 7.58 11.09 8.94
N VAL A 86 8.82 11.15 8.46
CA VAL A 86 9.14 11.00 7.03
C VAL A 86 9.15 9.51 6.69
N ALA A 87 8.23 9.09 5.83
CA ALA A 87 8.14 7.70 5.40
C ALA A 87 9.34 7.30 4.54
N GLY A 88 9.82 6.08 4.77
CA GLY A 88 10.81 5.44 3.90
C GLY A 88 10.17 4.49 2.89
N GLN A 89 10.99 3.95 2.01
CA GLN A 89 10.63 2.87 1.11
C GLN A 89 10.36 1.58 1.90
N ALA A 90 9.35 0.83 1.51
CA ALA A 90 8.96 -0.43 2.15
C ALA A 90 9.01 -1.65 1.18
N GLY A 91 9.43 -1.44 -0.07
CA GLY A 91 9.41 -2.48 -1.10
C GLY A 91 8.00 -3.03 -1.31
N ASN A 92 7.90 -4.34 -1.29
CA ASN A 92 6.63 -5.06 -1.41
C ASN A 92 5.90 -5.27 -0.07
N ASN A 93 6.33 -4.58 0.99
CA ASN A 93 5.67 -4.66 2.29
C ASN A 93 4.77 -3.46 2.54
N HIS A 94 3.67 -3.68 3.24
CA HIS A 94 2.90 -2.57 3.79
C HIS A 94 3.71 -1.90 4.91
N PRO A 95 3.84 -0.56 4.94
CA PRO A 95 4.75 0.10 5.87
C PRO A 95 4.41 -0.11 7.36
N THR A 96 3.15 -0.32 7.70
CA THR A 96 2.68 -0.42 9.10
C THR A 96 1.90 -1.69 9.43
N SER A 97 1.36 -2.40 8.42
CA SER A 97 0.60 -3.64 8.62
C SER A 97 1.47 -4.87 8.34
N VAL A 98 1.58 -5.79 9.30
CA VAL A 98 2.42 -6.98 9.21
C VAL A 98 1.69 -8.21 9.75
N PRO A 99 1.70 -9.33 8.96
CA PRO A 99 2.26 -9.49 7.63
C PRO A 99 1.32 -8.98 6.53
N THR A 100 1.80 -8.06 5.71
CA THR A 100 1.14 -7.63 4.48
C THR A 100 2.23 -7.34 3.46
N GLY A 101 2.25 -8.10 2.37
CA GLY A 101 3.33 -8.04 1.38
C GLY A 101 3.29 -9.16 0.37
N VAL A 102 4.38 -9.28 -0.40
CA VAL A 102 4.57 -10.32 -1.41
C VAL A 102 5.49 -11.41 -0.89
N PHE A 103 5.06 -12.66 -0.98
CA PHE A 103 5.81 -13.83 -0.51
C PHE A 103 6.02 -14.83 -1.66
N LYS A 104 7.18 -15.47 -1.69
CA LYS A 104 7.49 -16.49 -2.69
C LYS A 104 6.69 -17.76 -2.46
N THR A 105 6.22 -18.36 -3.53
CA THR A 105 5.62 -19.69 -3.60
C THR A 105 6.51 -20.65 -4.40
N SER A 106 6.11 -21.89 -4.55
CA SER A 106 6.88 -22.86 -5.34
C SER A 106 6.94 -22.54 -6.84
N ASP A 107 5.97 -21.78 -7.35
CA ASP A 107 5.80 -21.46 -8.78
C ASP A 107 5.81 -19.96 -9.09
N GLY A 108 5.92 -19.10 -8.06
CA GLY A 108 5.89 -17.66 -8.28
C GLY A 108 5.85 -16.87 -6.98
N SER A 109 4.79 -16.09 -6.80
CA SER A 109 4.60 -15.25 -5.61
C SER A 109 3.12 -15.06 -5.31
N ILE A 110 2.79 -14.83 -4.04
CA ILE A 110 1.44 -14.51 -3.57
C ILE A 110 1.47 -13.20 -2.78
N ASN A 111 0.47 -12.36 -2.98
CA ASN A 111 0.19 -11.25 -2.07
C ASN A 111 -0.61 -11.75 -0.87
N LEU A 112 -0.21 -11.34 0.33
CA LEU A 112 -0.95 -11.57 1.56
C LEU A 112 -1.27 -10.24 2.22
N ALA A 113 -2.50 -10.10 2.73
CA ALA A 113 -2.92 -8.93 3.49
C ALA A 113 -3.52 -9.37 4.84
N VAL A 114 -2.64 -9.74 5.78
CA VAL A 114 -3.03 -10.27 7.09
C VAL A 114 -3.10 -9.11 8.09
N ALA A 115 -4.14 -8.29 7.96
CA ALA A 115 -4.36 -7.11 8.79
C ALA A 115 -5.29 -7.42 9.97
N GLY A 116 -4.84 -7.06 11.18
CA GLY A 116 -5.60 -7.24 12.42
C GLY A 116 -5.51 -8.65 13.02
N GLU A 117 -5.89 -8.76 14.31
CA GLU A 117 -5.67 -9.98 15.09
C GLU A 117 -6.55 -11.16 14.63
N THR A 118 -7.75 -10.88 14.16
CA THR A 118 -8.66 -11.94 13.67
C THR A 118 -8.10 -12.62 12.41
N ILE A 119 -7.63 -11.83 11.45
CA ILE A 119 -7.04 -12.35 10.20
C ILE A 119 -5.71 -13.05 10.52
N TRP A 120 -4.91 -12.49 11.44
CA TRP A 120 -3.67 -13.12 11.89
C TRP A 120 -3.90 -14.54 12.44
N LYS A 121 -4.85 -14.72 13.34
CA LYS A 121 -5.21 -16.05 13.89
C LYS A 121 -5.60 -17.02 12.80
N ARG A 122 -6.52 -16.63 11.89
CA ARG A 122 -6.95 -17.44 10.76
C ARG A 122 -5.79 -17.85 9.86
N PHE A 123 -4.90 -16.91 9.55
CA PHE A 123 -3.71 -17.18 8.76
C PHE A 123 -2.80 -18.20 9.42
N VAL A 124 -2.44 -18.00 10.69
CA VAL A 124 -1.54 -18.88 11.46
C VAL A 124 -2.10 -20.31 11.55
N GLU A 125 -3.40 -20.45 11.79
CA GLU A 125 -4.09 -21.74 11.79
C GLU A 125 -4.06 -22.38 10.40
N ALA A 126 -4.37 -21.61 9.35
CA ALA A 126 -4.39 -22.12 7.98
C ALA A 126 -3.02 -22.59 7.48
N VAL A 127 -1.95 -21.99 7.95
CA VAL A 127 -0.58 -22.39 7.58
C VAL A 127 0.03 -23.42 8.54
N ASP A 128 -0.76 -23.97 9.46
CA ASP A 128 -0.38 -24.99 10.44
C ASP A 128 0.79 -24.54 11.36
N LYS A 129 0.79 -23.25 11.74
CA LYS A 129 1.81 -22.63 12.60
C LYS A 129 1.23 -22.04 13.89
N GLY A 130 0.28 -22.73 14.53
CA GLY A 130 -0.37 -22.31 15.77
C GLY A 130 0.59 -21.78 16.84
N GLY A 131 1.78 -22.36 16.95
CA GLY A 131 2.82 -21.91 17.89
C GLY A 131 3.27 -20.45 17.70
N TRP A 132 3.05 -19.83 16.53
CA TRP A 132 3.39 -18.40 16.34
C TRP A 132 2.51 -17.47 17.17
N LEU A 133 1.33 -17.92 17.61
CA LEU A 133 0.45 -17.13 18.47
C LEU A 133 1.02 -16.96 19.90
N GLU A 134 1.86 -17.88 20.32
CA GLU A 134 2.47 -17.90 21.66
C GLU A 134 3.85 -17.22 21.68
N MET A 135 4.37 -16.82 20.52
CA MET A 135 5.67 -16.16 20.44
C MET A 135 5.58 -14.69 20.84
N ASP A 136 6.44 -14.26 21.74
CA ASP A 136 6.50 -12.86 22.20
C ASP A 136 6.74 -11.88 21.05
N GLU A 137 7.51 -12.29 20.04
CA GLU A 137 7.82 -11.52 18.84
C GLU A 137 6.59 -11.24 17.96
N PHE A 138 5.52 -12.05 18.09
CA PHE A 138 4.34 -11.98 17.22
C PHE A 138 3.01 -11.75 17.94
N LYS A 139 3.03 -11.60 19.25
CA LYS A 139 1.86 -11.52 20.13
C LYS A 139 0.88 -10.37 19.82
N ASN A 140 1.33 -9.33 19.15
CA ASN A 140 0.49 -8.21 18.70
C ASN A 140 1.09 -7.52 17.47
N ALA A 141 0.31 -6.64 16.82
CA ALA A 141 0.71 -5.95 15.60
C ALA A 141 2.00 -5.14 15.75
N LYS A 142 2.23 -4.52 16.91
CA LYS A 142 3.44 -3.73 17.19
C LYS A 142 4.68 -4.60 17.23
N GLU A 143 4.60 -5.75 17.89
CA GLU A 143 5.73 -6.68 17.96
C GLU A 143 5.98 -7.34 16.60
N ARG A 144 4.94 -7.72 15.85
CA ARG A 144 5.08 -8.21 14.47
C ARG A 144 5.75 -7.17 13.56
N LEU A 145 5.41 -5.88 13.73
CA LEU A 145 6.05 -4.81 12.96
C LEU A 145 7.55 -4.68 13.25
N LYS A 146 7.95 -4.79 14.51
CA LYS A 146 9.38 -4.76 14.91
C LYS A 146 10.15 -5.96 14.36
N ASN A 147 9.50 -7.13 14.33
CA ASN A 147 10.10 -8.41 13.93
C ASN A 147 9.70 -8.80 12.49
N ARG A 148 9.36 -7.81 11.63
CA ARG A 148 8.88 -8.02 10.26
C ARG A 148 9.75 -8.97 9.46
N ASP A 149 11.05 -8.72 9.41
CA ASP A 149 11.96 -9.48 8.55
C ASP A 149 12.06 -10.93 9.01
N TYR A 150 12.04 -11.15 10.31
CA TYR A 150 12.01 -12.50 10.88
C TYR A 150 10.69 -13.22 10.53
N LEU A 151 9.55 -12.54 10.73
CA LEU A 151 8.24 -13.10 10.39
C LEU A 151 8.11 -13.39 8.89
N ASN A 152 8.53 -12.45 8.04
CA ASN A 152 8.49 -12.61 6.58
C ASN A 152 9.33 -13.79 6.11
N LYS A 153 10.50 -14.03 6.74
CA LYS A 153 11.32 -15.21 6.47
C LYS A 153 10.57 -16.48 6.78
N LEU A 154 9.98 -16.60 7.97
CA LEU A 154 9.20 -17.77 8.39
C LEU A 154 7.99 -18.00 7.48
N ILE A 155 7.29 -16.94 7.07
CA ILE A 155 6.17 -17.05 6.14
C ILE A 155 6.67 -17.57 4.78
N THR A 156 7.78 -17.05 4.28
CA THR A 156 8.35 -17.50 3.01
C THR A 156 8.74 -18.99 3.05
N GLU A 157 9.32 -19.46 4.16
CA GLU A 157 9.65 -20.88 4.36
C GLU A 157 8.39 -21.78 4.28
N VAL A 158 7.24 -21.25 4.66
CA VAL A 158 5.95 -21.95 4.54
C VAL A 158 5.38 -21.82 3.14
N THR A 159 5.30 -20.60 2.60
CA THR A 159 4.61 -20.36 1.33
C THR A 159 5.30 -21.00 0.14
N ILE A 160 6.60 -21.20 0.19
CA ILE A 160 7.36 -21.88 -0.87
C ILE A 160 7.03 -23.37 -1.02
N THR A 161 6.31 -23.95 -0.06
CA THR A 161 5.97 -25.40 -0.06
C THR A 161 4.81 -25.76 -0.97
N LYS A 162 4.06 -24.77 -1.49
CA LYS A 162 2.90 -24.96 -2.38
C LYS A 162 2.89 -23.94 -3.49
N THR A 163 2.07 -24.18 -4.50
CA THR A 163 1.82 -23.23 -5.59
C THR A 163 1.00 -22.03 -5.10
N SER A 164 1.01 -20.95 -5.89
CA SER A 164 0.19 -19.77 -5.63
C SER A 164 -1.30 -20.11 -5.56
N ASP A 165 -1.79 -20.90 -6.52
CA ASP A 165 -3.19 -21.32 -6.59
C ASP A 165 -3.61 -22.15 -5.37
N GLU A 166 -2.78 -23.10 -4.93
CA GLU A 166 -3.05 -23.91 -3.74
C GLU A 166 -3.16 -23.04 -2.47
N TRP A 167 -2.31 -22.02 -2.35
CA TRP A 167 -2.38 -21.09 -1.23
C TRP A 167 -3.61 -20.20 -1.30
N VAL A 168 -3.93 -19.64 -2.47
CA VAL A 168 -5.14 -18.83 -2.65
C VAL A 168 -6.37 -19.64 -2.25
N GLU A 169 -6.56 -20.85 -2.80
CA GLU A 169 -7.69 -21.71 -2.46
C GLU A 169 -7.77 -22.01 -0.94
N LYS A 170 -6.63 -22.31 -0.30
CA LYS A 170 -6.59 -22.61 1.14
C LYS A 170 -6.93 -21.40 2.01
N LEU A 171 -6.38 -20.23 1.68
CA LEU A 171 -6.50 -19.02 2.49
C LEU A 171 -7.83 -18.30 2.31
N GLU A 172 -8.39 -18.29 1.09
CA GLU A 172 -9.72 -17.71 0.84
C GLU A 172 -10.81 -18.45 1.62
N LYS A 173 -10.74 -19.79 1.72
CA LYS A 173 -11.71 -20.60 2.48
C LYS A 173 -11.83 -20.19 3.96
N VAL A 174 -10.77 -19.62 4.52
CA VAL A 174 -10.77 -19.14 5.91
C VAL A 174 -10.86 -17.62 6.01
N GLY A 175 -11.07 -16.93 4.88
CA GLY A 175 -11.27 -15.49 4.83
C GLY A 175 -9.99 -14.69 5.10
N VAL A 176 -8.83 -15.19 4.65
CA VAL A 176 -7.56 -14.47 4.63
C VAL A 176 -7.38 -13.83 3.25
N PRO A 177 -7.32 -12.49 3.13
CA PRO A 177 -7.13 -11.83 1.84
C PRO A 177 -5.77 -12.17 1.23
N CYS A 178 -5.80 -12.70 -0.01
CA CYS A 178 -4.62 -13.10 -0.77
C CYS A 178 -4.90 -13.12 -2.28
N GLY A 179 -3.84 -13.15 -3.12
CA GLY A 179 -3.96 -13.19 -4.59
C GLY A 179 -2.62 -13.03 -5.30
#